data_8f9f46b3f6fdd1df44bdfab1960de784
#
_entry.id   8f9f46b3f6fdd1df44bdfab1960de784
#
_cell.length_a   1.000
_cell.length_b   1.000
_cell.length_c   1.000
_cell.angle_alpha   90.00
_cell.angle_beta   90.00
_cell.angle_gamma   90.00
#
_symmetry.space_group_name_H-M   'P 1'
#
loop_
_entity.id
_entity.type
_entity.pdbx_description
1 polymer ?
#
loop_
_entity_poly.entity_id
_entity_poly.type
_entity_poly.pdbx_seq_one_letter_code
_entity_poly.pdbx_strand_id
1 'polypeptide(L)'
;MPDGVLYLTCGIDTQDNRFEAEVVGWGIGKESWGIRYQRIYGDLKRGQVWADLDDFLSTTWKKRDGTELSIRAACMDSGGHFPDQVIRFCKEREDRHIWAIKGRGGMDVPYIRNPTKNNRVGGELFVLGVDTGKNAVLARLKVLIKGPNYCHFPAGQDAGYDENYFKMLTAEHKVTRWKGGRKVERWELKDPAQKRNEAFDIRNYATAALEISNPPGLEIPGEDLSLIHISE
;
A
#
# COMPACT_ATOMS: atom_id res chain seq x y z
N MET A 1 14.00 -13.21 -4.69
CA MET A 1 13.59 -12.23 -3.67
C MET A 1 14.73 -12.05 -2.67
N PRO A 2 14.99 -10.86 -2.08
CA PRO A 2 16.01 -10.62 -1.07
C PRO A 2 15.81 -11.42 0.21
N ASP A 3 16.90 -11.82 0.86
CA ASP A 3 16.87 -12.70 2.04
C ASP A 3 16.31 -12.01 3.29
N GLY A 4 16.44 -10.67 3.39
CA GLY A 4 15.90 -9.86 4.49
C GLY A 4 14.36 -9.75 4.53
N VAL A 5 13.67 -10.18 3.47
CA VAL A 5 12.21 -10.13 3.42
C VAL A 5 11.61 -11.23 4.31
N LEU A 6 10.74 -10.86 5.24
CA LEU A 6 10.06 -11.75 6.16
C LEU A 6 8.55 -11.82 5.93
N TYR A 7 7.96 -10.76 5.39
CA TYR A 7 6.52 -10.61 5.21
C TYR A 7 6.22 -9.94 3.87
N LEU A 8 5.16 -10.35 3.17
CA LEU A 8 4.75 -9.73 1.91
C LEU A 8 3.36 -9.11 2.05
N THR A 9 3.22 -7.87 1.57
CA THR A 9 1.92 -7.21 1.41
C THR A 9 1.71 -6.76 -0.02
N CYS A 10 0.46 -6.50 -0.38
CA CYS A 10 0.11 -5.95 -1.68
C CYS A 10 -0.79 -4.73 -1.54
N GLY A 11 -0.50 -3.67 -2.28
CA GLY A 11 -1.42 -2.57 -2.53
C GLY A 11 -2.02 -2.70 -3.92
N ILE A 12 -3.31 -2.38 -4.06
CA ILE A 12 -4.04 -2.51 -5.33
C ILE A 12 -4.87 -1.27 -5.55
N ASP A 13 -4.66 -0.64 -6.70
CA ASP A 13 -5.48 0.45 -7.21
C ASP A 13 -6.40 -0.04 -8.31
N THR A 14 -7.68 0.38 -8.25
CA THR A 14 -8.76 -0.04 -9.15
C THR A 14 -9.04 1.06 -10.15
N GLN A 15 -8.65 0.84 -11.41
CA GLN A 15 -8.92 1.76 -12.52
C GLN A 15 -10.08 1.25 -13.38
N ASP A 16 -10.53 2.02 -14.38
CA ASP A 16 -11.67 1.66 -15.22
C ASP A 16 -11.43 0.42 -16.10
N ASN A 17 -10.19 0.16 -16.47
CA ASN A 17 -9.80 -0.86 -17.43
C ASN A 17 -8.62 -1.74 -16.99
N ARG A 18 -8.23 -1.66 -15.73
CA ARG A 18 -7.12 -2.44 -15.17
C ARG A 18 -7.06 -2.36 -13.65
N PHE A 19 -6.33 -3.28 -13.07
CA PHE A 19 -5.75 -3.13 -11.74
C PHE A 19 -4.27 -2.77 -11.85
N GLU A 20 -3.80 -1.91 -10.96
CA GLU A 20 -2.38 -1.70 -10.73
C GLU A 20 -2.05 -2.20 -9.32
N ALA A 21 -1.07 -3.09 -9.21
CA ALA A 21 -0.75 -3.77 -7.97
C ALA A 21 0.75 -3.72 -7.69
N GLU A 22 1.12 -3.55 -6.42
CA GLU A 22 2.51 -3.63 -5.98
C GLU A 22 2.65 -4.57 -4.81
N VAL A 23 3.53 -5.56 -4.95
CA VAL A 23 3.96 -6.44 -3.87
C VAL A 23 5.19 -5.85 -3.20
N VAL A 24 5.11 -5.65 -1.90
CA VAL A 24 6.17 -5.10 -1.06
C VAL A 24 6.59 -6.15 -0.04
N GLY A 25 7.89 -6.40 0.03
CA GLY A 25 8.50 -7.21 1.08
C GLY A 25 8.92 -6.35 2.27
N TRP A 26 8.75 -6.86 3.47
CA TRP A 26 9.07 -6.21 4.72
C TRP A 26 10.00 -7.06 5.56
N GLY A 27 10.97 -6.43 6.20
CA GLY A 27 11.92 -7.02 7.13
C GLY A 27 11.99 -6.28 8.45
N ILE A 28 13.01 -6.58 9.24
CA ILE A 28 13.24 -5.99 10.56
C ILE A 28 13.27 -4.46 10.47
N GLY A 29 12.62 -3.79 11.42
CA GLY A 29 12.51 -2.33 11.47
C GLY A 29 11.70 -1.74 10.32
N LYS A 30 10.83 -2.54 9.70
CA LYS A 30 10.04 -2.15 8.52
C LYS A 30 10.91 -1.70 7.34
N GLU A 31 12.16 -2.21 7.24
CA GLU A 31 12.93 -2.14 6.01
C GLU A 31 12.15 -2.81 4.89
N SER A 32 12.11 -2.21 3.69
CA SER A 32 11.19 -2.65 2.64
C SER A 32 11.87 -2.85 1.30
N TRP A 33 11.34 -3.79 0.52
CA TRP A 33 11.78 -4.10 -0.85
C TRP A 33 10.60 -4.11 -1.79
N GLY A 34 10.70 -3.39 -2.89
CA GLY A 34 9.81 -3.60 -4.02
C GLY A 34 10.04 -4.99 -4.61
N ILE A 35 9.01 -5.81 -4.67
CA ILE A 35 9.09 -7.17 -5.19
C ILE A 35 8.55 -7.23 -6.62
N ARG A 36 7.36 -6.72 -6.83
CA ARG A 36 6.70 -6.72 -8.13
C ARG A 36 5.73 -5.56 -8.23
N TYR A 37 5.79 -4.82 -9.32
CA TYR A 37 4.74 -3.93 -9.78
C TYR A 37 4.11 -4.51 -11.03
N GLN A 38 2.79 -4.65 -11.05
CA GLN A 38 2.06 -5.31 -12.12
C GLN A 38 0.82 -4.50 -12.52
N ARG A 39 0.59 -4.39 -13.83
CA ARG A 39 -0.67 -3.93 -14.41
C ARG A 39 -1.43 -5.13 -14.95
N ILE A 40 -2.69 -5.29 -14.56
CA ILE A 40 -3.57 -6.37 -14.99
C ILE A 40 -4.71 -5.72 -15.76
N TYR A 41 -4.62 -5.78 -17.09
CA TYR A 41 -5.59 -5.13 -17.98
C TYR A 41 -6.80 -6.00 -18.23
N GLY A 42 -7.99 -5.39 -18.29
CA GLY A 42 -9.23 -6.05 -18.65
C GLY A 42 -10.47 -5.20 -18.33
N ASP A 43 -11.60 -5.65 -18.82
CA ASP A 43 -12.90 -5.05 -18.51
C ASP A 43 -13.37 -5.50 -17.12
N LEU A 44 -13.43 -4.57 -16.15
CA LEU A 44 -13.82 -4.86 -14.77
C LEU A 44 -15.29 -5.28 -14.62
N LYS A 45 -16.08 -5.16 -15.69
CA LYS A 45 -17.44 -5.74 -15.74
C LYS A 45 -17.42 -7.24 -16.02
N ARG A 46 -16.28 -7.81 -16.42
CA ARG A 46 -16.09 -9.23 -16.74
C ARG A 46 -15.28 -9.93 -15.63
N GLY A 47 -15.61 -11.21 -15.42
CA GLY A 47 -14.96 -12.01 -14.37
C GLY A 47 -13.48 -12.30 -14.62
N GLN A 48 -13.01 -12.30 -15.87
CA GLN A 48 -11.65 -12.72 -16.20
C GLN A 48 -10.57 -11.87 -15.53
N VAL A 49 -10.68 -10.54 -15.59
CA VAL A 49 -9.67 -9.65 -14.99
C VAL A 49 -9.60 -9.79 -13.46
N TRP A 50 -10.71 -10.17 -12.82
CA TRP A 50 -10.76 -10.48 -11.39
C TRP A 50 -10.10 -11.83 -11.07
N ALA A 51 -10.25 -12.83 -11.96
CA ALA A 51 -9.54 -14.09 -11.86
C ALA A 51 -8.03 -13.88 -12.04
N ASP A 52 -7.62 -13.09 -13.03
CA ASP A 52 -6.21 -12.74 -13.26
C ASP A 52 -5.59 -12.02 -12.05
N LEU A 53 -6.37 -11.14 -11.38
CA LEU A 53 -5.95 -10.51 -10.12
C LEU A 53 -5.80 -11.53 -9.00
N ASP A 54 -6.74 -12.46 -8.87
CA ASP A 54 -6.69 -13.51 -7.85
C ASP A 54 -5.50 -14.47 -8.04
N ASP A 55 -5.21 -14.83 -9.27
CA ASP A 55 -4.03 -15.62 -9.64
C ASP A 55 -2.74 -14.86 -9.27
N PHE A 56 -2.69 -13.56 -9.55
CA PHE A 56 -1.57 -12.72 -9.15
C PHE A 56 -1.40 -12.67 -7.62
N LEU A 57 -2.49 -12.50 -6.86
CA LEU A 57 -2.48 -12.48 -5.40
C LEU A 57 -2.15 -13.84 -4.77
N SER A 58 -2.25 -14.91 -5.53
CA SER A 58 -1.89 -16.27 -5.12
C SER A 58 -0.46 -16.66 -5.48
N THR A 59 0.28 -15.77 -6.16
CA THR A 59 1.68 -16.03 -6.56
C THR A 59 2.58 -16.13 -5.33
N THR A 60 3.57 -17.03 -5.39
CA THR A 60 4.64 -17.15 -4.40
C THR A 60 5.95 -16.59 -4.93
N TRP A 61 6.80 -16.10 -4.03
CA TRP A 61 8.14 -15.57 -4.35
C TRP A 61 9.20 -16.33 -3.59
N LYS A 62 10.21 -16.79 -4.33
CA LYS A 62 11.29 -17.64 -3.80
C LYS A 62 12.50 -16.80 -3.40
N LYS A 63 13.05 -17.04 -2.21
CA LYS A 63 14.35 -16.55 -1.76
C LYS A 63 15.49 -17.38 -2.37
N ARG A 64 16.73 -16.93 -2.18
CA ARG A 64 17.92 -17.65 -2.65
C ARG A 64 18.10 -19.00 -1.95
N ASP A 65 17.72 -19.10 -0.69
CA ASP A 65 17.78 -20.34 0.11
C ASP A 65 16.67 -21.35 -0.23
N GLY A 66 15.78 -20.99 -1.15
CA GLY A 66 14.65 -21.81 -1.56
C GLY A 66 13.35 -21.57 -0.79
N THR A 67 13.36 -20.78 0.29
CA THR A 67 12.16 -20.41 1.04
C THR A 67 11.19 -19.65 0.15
N GLU A 68 9.93 -20.03 0.17
CA GLU A 68 8.85 -19.37 -0.56
C GLU A 68 7.96 -18.56 0.38
N LEU A 69 7.66 -17.32 -0.02
CA LEU A 69 6.71 -16.46 0.65
C LEU A 69 5.53 -16.13 -0.27
N SER A 70 4.33 -16.12 0.30
CA SER A 70 3.10 -15.63 -0.33
C SER A 70 2.73 -14.25 0.21
N ILE A 71 1.86 -13.53 -0.52
CA ILE A 71 1.21 -12.33 0.00
C ILE A 71 0.39 -12.72 1.22
N ARG A 72 0.63 -12.05 2.34
CA ARG A 72 -0.02 -12.32 3.63
C ARG A 72 -1.14 -11.35 3.94
N ALA A 73 -1.12 -10.18 3.31
CA ALA A 73 -2.16 -9.17 3.44
C ALA A 73 -2.18 -8.26 2.20
N ALA A 74 -3.36 -7.78 1.81
CA ALA A 74 -3.51 -6.82 0.73
C ALA A 74 -4.59 -5.78 1.04
N CYS A 75 -4.38 -4.55 0.57
CA CYS A 75 -5.38 -3.49 0.58
C CYS A 75 -5.74 -3.09 -0.84
N MET A 76 -7.04 -3.09 -1.15
CA MET A 76 -7.57 -2.77 -2.47
C MET A 76 -8.48 -1.55 -2.40
N ASP A 77 -8.19 -0.52 -3.22
CA ASP A 77 -9.00 0.70 -3.23
C ASP A 77 -10.39 0.46 -3.83
N SER A 78 -11.40 0.90 -3.09
CA SER A 78 -12.82 0.86 -3.48
C SER A 78 -13.37 2.24 -3.84
N GLY A 79 -12.50 3.25 -4.00
CA GLY A 79 -12.90 4.64 -4.23
C GLY A 79 -13.36 4.97 -5.66
N GLY A 80 -13.14 4.06 -6.63
CA GLY A 80 -13.43 4.27 -8.05
C GLY A 80 -14.86 3.90 -8.46
N HIS A 81 -15.02 3.47 -9.72
CA HIS A 81 -16.32 3.18 -10.33
C HIS A 81 -16.90 1.79 -9.97
N PHE A 82 -16.14 0.92 -9.30
CA PHE A 82 -16.51 -0.47 -9.01
C PHE A 82 -16.53 -0.82 -7.50
N PRO A 83 -17.05 0.04 -6.61
CA PRO A 83 -16.92 -0.17 -5.17
C PRO A 83 -17.55 -1.48 -4.68
N ASP A 84 -18.74 -1.83 -5.16
CA ASP A 84 -19.45 -3.03 -4.73
C ASP A 84 -18.74 -4.32 -5.19
N GLN A 85 -18.13 -4.31 -6.39
CA GLN A 85 -17.34 -5.42 -6.91
C GLN A 85 -16.05 -5.62 -6.10
N VAL A 86 -15.33 -4.52 -5.80
CA VAL A 86 -14.13 -4.55 -4.96
C VAL A 86 -14.46 -5.11 -3.57
N ILE A 87 -15.50 -4.59 -2.92
CA ILE A 87 -15.88 -5.05 -1.58
C ILE A 87 -16.30 -6.53 -1.59
N ARG A 88 -17.01 -6.99 -2.63
CA ARG A 88 -17.38 -8.39 -2.78
C ARG A 88 -16.14 -9.28 -2.99
N PHE A 89 -15.24 -8.88 -3.88
CA PHE A 89 -13.99 -9.60 -4.13
C PHE A 89 -13.16 -9.75 -2.85
N CYS A 90 -13.02 -8.69 -2.07
CA CYS A 90 -12.30 -8.71 -0.81
C CYS A 90 -13.01 -9.56 0.24
N LYS A 91 -14.34 -9.45 0.37
CA LYS A 91 -15.14 -10.23 1.31
C LYS A 91 -14.98 -11.74 1.11
N GLU A 92 -14.97 -12.19 -0.15
CA GLU A 92 -14.77 -13.60 -0.49
C GLU A 92 -13.35 -14.11 -0.15
N ARG A 93 -12.43 -13.20 0.24
CA ARG A 93 -11.01 -13.44 0.52
C ARG A 93 -10.56 -12.85 1.85
N GLU A 94 -11.50 -12.61 2.77
CA GLU A 94 -11.19 -12.08 4.12
C GLU A 94 -10.25 -13.02 4.89
N ASP A 95 -10.37 -14.34 4.68
CA ASP A 95 -9.48 -15.36 5.24
C ASP A 95 -8.03 -15.26 4.76
N ARG A 96 -7.81 -14.62 3.60
CA ARG A 96 -6.51 -14.32 3.02
C ARG A 96 -6.03 -12.91 3.37
N HIS A 97 -6.73 -12.19 4.24
CA HIS A 97 -6.45 -10.80 4.63
C HIS A 97 -6.41 -9.84 3.45
N ILE A 98 -7.33 -10.00 2.48
CA ILE A 98 -7.51 -9.08 1.37
C ILE A 98 -8.65 -8.13 1.73
N TRP A 99 -8.33 -6.87 2.02
CA TRP A 99 -9.26 -5.89 2.55
C TRP A 99 -9.59 -4.78 1.56
N ALA A 100 -10.87 -4.43 1.49
CA ALA A 100 -11.29 -3.23 0.81
C ALA A 100 -10.94 -2.01 1.66
N ILE A 101 -10.40 -0.98 1.03
CA ILE A 101 -10.10 0.30 1.66
C ILE A 101 -10.81 1.44 0.95
N LYS A 102 -11.06 2.54 1.68
CA LYS A 102 -11.53 3.81 1.13
C LYS A 102 -10.68 4.94 1.68
N GLY A 103 -10.05 5.69 0.79
CA GLY A 103 -9.24 6.85 1.14
C GLY A 103 -10.08 8.00 1.72
N ARG A 104 -9.55 8.65 2.76
CA ARG A 104 -10.04 9.90 3.32
C ARG A 104 -8.88 10.87 3.50
N GLY A 105 -8.95 12.02 2.83
CA GLY A 105 -7.99 13.10 3.01
C GLY A 105 -8.23 13.86 4.34
N GLY A 106 -7.19 14.55 4.79
CA GLY A 106 -7.17 15.38 5.99
C GLY A 106 -6.03 15.01 6.93
N MET A 107 -5.38 16.03 7.51
CA MET A 107 -4.20 15.84 8.36
C MET A 107 -4.50 15.14 9.69
N ASP A 108 -5.73 15.31 10.20
CA ASP A 108 -6.18 14.74 11.48
C ASP A 108 -6.86 13.37 11.31
N VAL A 109 -6.79 12.79 10.11
CA VAL A 109 -7.35 11.46 9.87
C VAL A 109 -6.30 10.42 10.26
N PRO A 110 -6.57 9.54 11.25
CA PRO A 110 -5.67 8.44 11.59
C PRO A 110 -5.37 7.58 10.36
N TYR A 111 -4.13 7.06 10.26
CA TYR A 111 -3.71 6.28 9.11
C TYR A 111 -4.66 5.10 8.86
N ILE A 112 -4.91 4.29 9.88
CA ILE A 112 -5.87 3.19 9.84
C ILE A 112 -7.00 3.48 10.82
N ARG A 113 -8.24 3.34 10.37
CA ARG A 113 -9.44 3.36 11.23
C ARG A 113 -10.04 1.97 11.27
N ASN A 114 -10.68 1.64 12.38
CA ASN A 114 -11.40 0.39 12.51
C ASN A 114 -12.37 0.18 11.34
N PRO A 115 -12.48 -1.05 10.84
CA PRO A 115 -13.33 -1.34 9.69
C PRO A 115 -14.81 -1.09 10.01
N THR A 116 -15.54 -0.70 8.99
CA THR A 116 -16.99 -0.61 9.02
C THR A 116 -17.56 -1.68 8.07
N LYS A 117 -18.70 -2.24 8.40
CA LYS A 117 -19.39 -3.16 7.46
C LYS A 117 -20.11 -2.34 6.38
N ASN A 118 -19.87 -2.70 5.13
CA ASN A 118 -20.63 -2.15 4.02
C ASN A 118 -22.07 -2.67 4.06
N ASN A 119 -23.05 -1.76 4.09
CA ASN A 119 -24.46 -2.11 4.23
C ASN A 119 -25.05 -2.90 3.04
N ARG A 120 -24.45 -2.80 1.85
CA ARG A 120 -24.93 -3.49 0.64
C ARG A 120 -24.35 -4.88 0.47
N VAL A 121 -23.03 -5.01 0.66
CA VAL A 121 -22.29 -6.26 0.40
C VAL A 121 -22.00 -7.00 1.70
N GLY A 122 -21.94 -6.29 2.84
CA GLY A 122 -21.66 -6.85 4.16
C GLY A 122 -20.19 -7.21 4.38
N GLY A 123 -19.27 -6.78 3.48
CA GLY A 123 -17.81 -6.92 3.64
C GLY A 123 -17.22 -5.83 4.53
N GLU A 124 -16.04 -6.08 5.07
CA GLU A 124 -15.28 -5.09 5.83
C GLU A 124 -14.72 -4.00 4.90
N LEU A 125 -14.80 -2.75 5.35
CA LEU A 125 -14.26 -1.59 4.66
C LEU A 125 -13.45 -0.76 5.65
N PHE A 126 -12.13 -0.70 5.43
CA PHE A 126 -11.25 0.16 6.22
C PHE A 126 -11.22 1.58 5.66
N VAL A 127 -11.26 2.57 6.53
CA VAL A 127 -11.04 3.96 6.13
C VAL A 127 -9.56 4.30 6.34
N LEU A 128 -8.89 4.66 5.26
CA LEU A 128 -7.48 4.99 5.22
C LEU A 128 -7.27 6.50 5.24
N GLY A 129 -6.51 7.01 6.21
CA GLY A 129 -6.02 8.40 6.23
C GLY A 129 -4.92 8.56 5.16
N VAL A 130 -5.31 8.97 3.95
CA VAL A 130 -4.41 9.02 2.79
C VAL A 130 -3.23 9.94 3.04
N ASP A 131 -3.47 11.12 3.59
CA ASP A 131 -2.42 12.11 3.83
C ASP A 131 -1.41 11.62 4.87
N THR A 132 -1.90 10.96 5.92
CA THR A 132 -1.05 10.34 6.96
C THR A 132 -0.20 9.21 6.39
N GLY A 133 -0.79 8.35 5.57
CA GLY A 133 -0.07 7.26 4.91
C GLY A 133 0.95 7.75 3.90
N LYS A 134 0.61 8.74 3.06
CA LYS A 134 1.56 9.38 2.13
C LYS A 134 2.73 10.02 2.87
N ASN A 135 2.49 10.64 4.03
CA ASN A 135 3.57 11.16 4.88
C ASN A 135 4.51 10.04 5.35
N ALA A 136 3.97 8.91 5.78
CA ALA A 136 4.76 7.76 6.23
C ALA A 136 5.59 7.17 5.07
N VAL A 137 5.00 6.98 3.90
CA VAL A 137 5.73 6.51 2.70
C VAL A 137 6.83 7.50 2.32
N LEU A 138 6.55 8.80 2.25
CA LEU A 138 7.55 9.81 1.92
C LEU A 138 8.69 9.86 2.94
N ALA A 139 8.40 9.72 4.24
CA ALA A 139 9.42 9.68 5.27
C ALA A 139 10.40 8.50 5.05
N ARG A 140 9.88 7.33 4.71
CA ARG A 140 10.68 6.14 4.38
C ARG A 140 11.52 6.34 3.11
N LEU A 141 10.95 6.94 2.06
CA LEU A 141 11.67 7.21 0.81
C LEU A 141 12.84 8.20 1.00
N LYS A 142 12.87 8.98 2.08
CA LYS A 142 13.94 9.91 2.43
C LYS A 142 15.06 9.27 3.26
N VAL A 143 14.89 8.04 3.74
CA VAL A 143 15.93 7.33 4.48
C VAL A 143 17.06 6.97 3.52
N LEU A 144 18.28 7.40 3.81
CA LEU A 144 19.46 7.21 2.94
C LEU A 144 20.35 6.06 3.38
N ILE A 145 20.24 5.63 4.62
CA ILE A 145 21.06 4.55 5.21
C ILE A 145 20.25 3.27 5.21
N LYS A 146 20.81 2.18 4.66
CA LYS A 146 20.19 0.86 4.68
C LYS A 146 19.95 0.40 6.12
N GLY A 147 18.80 -0.24 6.33
CA GLY A 147 18.33 -0.70 7.62
C GLY A 147 16.88 -0.26 7.89
N PRO A 148 16.51 0.00 9.14
CA PRO A 148 15.14 0.34 9.51
C PRO A 148 14.52 1.43 8.65
N ASN A 149 13.32 1.19 8.14
CA ASN A 149 12.54 2.07 7.26
C ASN A 149 13.14 2.37 5.88
N TYR A 150 14.31 1.82 5.52
CA TYR A 150 14.89 2.02 4.20
C TYR A 150 14.04 1.33 3.11
N CYS A 151 13.94 1.97 1.94
CA CYS A 151 13.20 1.44 0.79
C CYS A 151 14.16 0.97 -0.30
N HIS A 152 14.16 -0.32 -0.59
CA HIS A 152 14.89 -0.90 -1.71
C HIS A 152 13.98 -1.06 -2.92
N PHE A 153 14.54 -0.83 -4.11
CA PHE A 153 13.89 -1.13 -5.38
C PHE A 153 14.81 -1.98 -6.25
N PRO A 154 14.29 -2.95 -7.02
CA PRO A 154 15.11 -3.73 -7.92
C PRO A 154 15.67 -2.86 -9.04
N ALA A 155 16.93 -3.11 -9.42
CA ALA A 155 17.59 -2.38 -10.50
C ALA A 155 17.11 -2.81 -11.90
N GLY A 156 16.50 -4.01 -12.01
CA GLY A 156 16.01 -4.55 -13.28
C GLY A 156 14.56 -4.14 -13.54
N GLN A 157 14.23 -3.95 -14.84
CA GLN A 157 12.87 -3.58 -15.26
C GLN A 157 11.88 -4.75 -15.21
N ASP A 158 12.36 -5.99 -15.12
CA ASP A 158 11.53 -7.21 -15.14
C ASP A 158 10.51 -7.27 -14.00
N ALA A 159 10.80 -6.59 -12.89
CA ALA A 159 9.90 -6.48 -11.74
C ALA A 159 8.86 -5.35 -11.87
N GLY A 160 8.86 -4.61 -12.99
CA GLY A 160 7.91 -3.53 -13.27
C GLY A 160 8.31 -2.15 -12.76
N TYR A 161 9.48 -2.00 -12.14
CA TYR A 161 9.98 -0.72 -11.61
C TYR A 161 10.75 0.05 -12.68
N ASP A 162 10.02 0.58 -13.63
CA ASP A 162 10.53 1.41 -14.72
C ASP A 162 10.55 2.91 -14.34
N GLU A 163 11.01 3.74 -15.26
CA GLU A 163 11.02 5.21 -15.08
C GLU A 163 9.61 5.77 -14.81
N ASN A 164 8.58 5.20 -15.44
CA ASN A 164 7.20 5.65 -15.25
C ASN A 164 6.70 5.34 -13.83
N TYR A 165 7.08 4.17 -13.28
CA TYR A 165 6.78 3.85 -11.89
C TYR A 165 7.36 4.93 -10.95
N PHE A 166 8.63 5.29 -11.10
CA PHE A 166 9.28 6.31 -10.25
C PHE A 166 8.72 7.71 -10.47
N LYS A 167 8.32 8.06 -11.69
CA LYS A 167 7.60 9.31 -11.96
C LYS A 167 6.28 9.36 -11.21
N MET A 168 5.51 8.28 -11.19
CA MET A 168 4.25 8.19 -10.43
C MET A 168 4.49 8.19 -8.92
N LEU A 169 5.48 7.43 -8.43
CA LEU A 169 5.83 7.37 -7.01
C LEU A 169 6.23 8.75 -6.44
N THR A 170 6.80 9.60 -7.26
CA THR A 170 7.28 10.94 -6.86
C THR A 170 6.46 12.08 -7.46
N ALA A 171 5.28 11.79 -8.01
CA ALA A 171 4.44 12.76 -8.73
C ALA A 171 3.90 13.88 -7.84
N GLU A 172 3.72 13.61 -6.56
CA GLU A 172 3.08 14.54 -5.65
C GLU A 172 4.08 15.20 -4.68
N HIS A 173 3.66 16.33 -4.15
CA HIS A 173 4.34 17.01 -3.05
C HIS A 173 3.32 17.62 -2.09
N LYS A 174 3.78 17.89 -0.88
CA LYS A 174 2.95 18.50 0.17
C LYS A 174 2.96 20.01 0.05
N VAL A 175 1.80 20.61 -0.08
CA VAL A 175 1.60 22.06 -0.16
C VAL A 175 0.92 22.56 1.11
N THR A 176 1.47 23.62 1.69
CA THR A 176 0.86 24.32 2.82
C THR A 176 0.08 25.52 2.33
N ARG A 177 -1.17 25.61 2.71
CA ARG A 177 -2.04 26.76 2.43
C ARG A 177 -2.67 27.29 3.72
N TRP A 178 -3.03 28.56 3.75
CA TRP A 178 -3.76 29.16 4.85
C TRP A 178 -5.21 29.38 4.43
N LYS A 179 -6.16 28.82 5.20
CA LYS A 179 -7.59 28.99 4.97
C LYS A 179 -8.26 29.44 6.27
N GLY A 180 -8.82 30.67 6.27
CA GLY A 180 -9.45 31.24 7.45
C GLY A 180 -8.53 31.30 8.69
N GLY A 181 -7.25 31.68 8.51
CA GLY A 181 -6.26 31.75 9.59
C GLY A 181 -5.72 30.38 10.07
N ARG A 182 -6.17 29.27 9.48
CA ARG A 182 -5.69 27.92 9.83
C ARG A 182 -4.75 27.39 8.74
N LYS A 183 -3.67 26.75 9.17
CA LYS A 183 -2.74 26.02 8.30
C LYS A 183 -3.44 24.76 7.77
N VAL A 184 -3.50 24.60 6.44
CA VAL A 184 -4.03 23.41 5.78
C VAL A 184 -2.94 22.85 4.88
N GLU A 185 -2.58 21.60 5.08
CA GLU A 185 -1.64 20.90 4.20
C GLU A 185 -2.41 19.95 3.30
N ARG A 186 -1.98 19.81 2.06
CA ARG A 186 -2.55 18.91 1.06
C ARG A 186 -1.47 18.33 0.17
N TRP A 187 -1.71 17.13 -0.33
CA TRP A 187 -0.93 16.54 -1.41
C TRP A 187 -1.46 17.06 -2.75
N GLU A 188 -0.56 17.57 -3.58
CA GLU A 188 -0.87 18.09 -4.92
C GLU A 188 0.16 17.55 -5.90
N LEU A 189 -0.23 17.35 -7.17
CA LEU A 189 0.71 16.99 -8.22
C LEU A 189 1.76 18.10 -8.41
N LYS A 190 3.03 17.72 -8.55
CA LYS A 190 4.13 18.66 -8.85
C LYS A 190 3.97 19.29 -10.22
N ASP A 191 3.52 18.49 -11.18
CA ASP A 191 3.21 18.92 -12.55
C ASP A 191 1.75 18.59 -12.84
N PRO A 192 0.89 19.60 -13.07
CA PRO A 192 -0.52 19.37 -13.43
C PRO A 192 -0.70 18.62 -14.75
N ALA A 193 0.31 18.57 -15.63
CA ALA A 193 0.28 17.76 -16.84
C ALA A 193 0.47 16.26 -16.58
N GLN A 194 1.13 15.92 -15.46
CA GLN A 194 1.27 14.54 -15.02
C GLN A 194 -0.01 14.09 -14.30
N LYS A 195 -0.85 13.34 -15.00
CA LYS A 195 -2.14 12.89 -14.44
C LYS A 195 -2.04 11.61 -13.59
N ARG A 196 -0.87 10.96 -13.57
CA ARG A 196 -0.71 9.62 -12.97
C ARG A 196 0.15 9.67 -11.72
N ASN A 197 -0.36 9.12 -10.63
CA ASN A 197 0.28 9.00 -9.31
C ASN A 197 0.06 7.63 -8.66
N GLU A 198 -0.50 6.67 -9.39
CA GLU A 198 -0.99 5.39 -8.87
C GLU A 198 0.08 4.65 -8.05
N ALA A 199 1.37 4.70 -8.46
CA ALA A 199 2.44 4.03 -7.71
C ALA A 199 2.59 4.56 -6.28
N PHE A 200 2.36 5.86 -6.04
CA PHE A 200 2.41 6.43 -4.70
C PHE A 200 1.23 5.95 -3.84
N ASP A 201 0.03 5.92 -4.42
CA ASP A 201 -1.16 5.43 -3.73
C ASP A 201 -1.06 3.93 -3.44
N ILE A 202 -0.61 3.12 -4.41
CA ILE A 202 -0.43 1.67 -4.25
C ILE A 202 0.62 1.34 -3.18
N ARG A 203 1.74 2.06 -3.13
CA ARG A 203 2.75 1.92 -2.06
C ARG A 203 2.16 2.27 -0.70
N ASN A 204 1.31 3.28 -0.62
CA ASN A 204 0.56 3.62 0.58
C ASN A 204 -0.40 2.48 0.98
N TYR A 205 -1.10 1.85 0.02
CA TYR A 205 -2.01 0.73 0.29
C TYR A 205 -1.28 -0.53 0.75
N ALA A 206 -0.12 -0.86 0.15
CA ALA A 206 0.73 -1.95 0.62
C ALA A 206 1.26 -1.71 2.05
N THR A 207 1.57 -0.45 2.38
CA THR A 207 1.94 -0.05 3.73
C THR A 207 0.75 -0.16 4.69
N ALA A 208 -0.45 0.22 4.27
CA ALA A 208 -1.67 0.05 5.07
C ALA A 208 -1.96 -1.43 5.37
N ALA A 209 -1.75 -2.32 4.40
CA ALA A 209 -1.90 -3.76 4.60
C ALA A 209 -0.93 -4.28 5.68
N LEU A 210 0.31 -3.77 5.74
CA LEU A 210 1.25 -4.07 6.82
C LEU A 210 0.74 -3.58 8.18
N GLU A 211 0.30 -2.32 8.26
CA GLU A 211 -0.15 -1.72 9.53
C GLU A 211 -1.45 -2.38 10.06
N ILE A 212 -2.37 -2.79 9.17
CA ILE A 212 -3.58 -3.51 9.56
C ILE A 212 -3.24 -4.92 10.05
N SER A 213 -2.38 -5.65 9.34
CA SER A 213 -2.00 -7.02 9.72
C SER A 213 -1.10 -7.06 10.94
N ASN A 214 -0.32 -6.00 11.20
CA ASN A 214 0.61 -5.86 12.33
C ASN A 214 1.35 -7.17 12.67
N PRO A 215 2.11 -7.76 11.72
CA PRO A 215 2.73 -9.05 11.92
C PRO A 215 3.82 -8.97 12.99
N PRO A 216 3.93 -9.95 13.90
CA PRO A 216 5.02 -10.00 14.86
C PRO A 216 6.37 -10.25 14.16
N GLY A 217 7.46 -9.85 14.80
CA GLY A 217 8.83 -10.18 14.38
C GLY A 217 9.41 -9.21 13.34
N LEU A 218 8.79 -8.05 13.13
CA LEU A 218 9.36 -6.96 12.35
C LEU A 218 9.92 -5.82 13.23
N GLU A 219 9.84 -5.96 14.54
CA GLU A 219 10.38 -5.01 15.50
C GLU A 219 11.92 -5.07 15.53
N ILE A 220 12.55 -3.96 15.85
CA ILE A 220 14.01 -3.93 16.05
C ILE A 220 14.32 -4.67 17.35
N PRO A 221 15.17 -5.72 17.35
CA PRO A 221 15.55 -6.41 18.57
C PRO A 221 16.15 -5.45 19.62
N GLY A 222 15.58 -5.40 20.80
CA GLY A 222 16.02 -4.56 21.92
C GLY A 222 15.36 -3.19 22.03
N GLU A 223 14.50 -2.77 21.11
CA GLU A 223 13.59 -1.65 21.30
C GLU A 223 12.29 -2.13 21.99
N ASP A 224 12.34 -2.24 23.31
CA ASP A 224 11.15 -2.46 24.11
C ASP A 224 10.38 -1.13 24.20
N LEU A 225 9.36 -0.97 23.35
CA LEU A 225 8.50 0.23 23.28
C LEU A 225 7.66 0.42 24.57
N SER A 226 7.78 -0.46 25.54
CA SER A 226 7.08 -0.35 26.83
C SER A 226 7.63 0.75 27.75
N LEU A 227 8.76 1.37 27.40
CA LEU A 227 9.45 2.37 28.25
C LEU A 227 9.26 3.82 27.81
N ILE A 228 8.43 4.12 26.85
CA ILE A 228 8.04 5.52 26.58
C ILE A 228 6.89 5.88 27.54
N HIS A 229 7.15 5.88 28.84
CA HIS A 229 6.39 6.71 29.77
C HIS A 229 6.86 8.15 29.57
N ILE A 230 6.02 8.94 28.95
CA ILE A 230 6.10 10.39 28.96
C ILE A 230 5.95 10.79 30.45
N SER A 231 7.06 11.12 31.10
CA SER A 231 7.02 11.89 32.32
C SER A 231 6.66 13.33 31.94
N GLU A 232 5.64 13.85 32.58
CA GLU A 232 5.03 15.16 32.51
C GLU A 232 6.00 16.34 32.38
#